data_96e633e87b8ba2d0e4d9a0d9052cda35
#
_entry.id   96e633e87b8ba2d0e4d9a0d9052cda35
#
_cell.length_a   1.000
_cell.length_b   1.000
_cell.length_c   1.000
_cell.angle_alpha   90.00
_cell.angle_beta   90.00
_cell.angle_gamma   90.00
#
_symmetry.space_group_name_H-M   'P 1'
#
loop_
_entity.id
_entity.type
_entity.pdbx_description
1 polymer ?
#
loop_
_entity_poly.entity_id
_entity_poly.type
_entity_poly.pdbx_seq_one_letter_code
_entity_poly.pdbx_strand_id
1 'polypeptide(L)'
;MPFVDSTQLSTWERLPGWTSRVFHSDSMTFAYYEIAADAVPLHEHHHPQEEVWNVIEGKLAVTIDGVEQVAGPGCAAVVPPDTPHSARALSACRAIVVDYPLRDD
;
A
#
# COMPACT_ATOMS: atom_id res chain seq x y z
N MET A 1 17.33 -16.11 -5.26
CA MET A 1 16.20 -16.64 -6.05
C MET A 1 15.53 -15.51 -6.80
N PRO A 2 15.36 -15.60 -8.18
CA PRO A 2 14.66 -14.58 -8.92
C PRO A 2 13.13 -14.59 -8.77
N PHE A 3 12.57 -15.62 -8.11
CA PHE A 3 11.13 -15.74 -7.93
C PHE A 3 10.73 -15.62 -6.47
N VAL A 4 9.68 -14.84 -6.19
CA VAL A 4 9.07 -14.72 -4.87
C VAL A 4 7.60 -15.08 -5.00
N ASP A 5 7.16 -16.08 -4.26
CA ASP A 5 5.75 -16.44 -4.17
C ASP A 5 5.15 -15.74 -2.95
N SER A 6 4.37 -14.69 -3.18
CA SER A 6 3.81 -13.90 -2.08
C SER A 6 2.88 -14.72 -1.18
N THR A 7 2.30 -15.81 -1.70
CA THR A 7 1.42 -16.67 -0.91
C THR A 7 2.18 -17.46 0.16
N GLN A 8 3.50 -17.56 0.03
CA GLN A 8 4.37 -18.26 0.98
C GLN A 8 5.01 -17.33 2.00
N LEU A 9 4.81 -16.02 1.87
CA LEU A 9 5.34 -15.04 2.81
C LEU A 9 4.50 -15.00 4.07
N SER A 10 5.13 -14.71 5.20
CA SER A 10 4.43 -14.51 6.46
C SER A 10 3.53 -13.30 6.37
N THR A 11 2.37 -13.38 7.02
CA THR A 11 1.46 -12.24 7.11
C THR A 11 1.77 -11.42 8.35
N TRP A 12 1.51 -10.13 8.25
CA TRP A 12 1.68 -9.19 9.35
C TRP A 12 0.52 -8.20 9.31
N GLU A 13 -0.14 -8.02 10.47
CA GLU A 13 -1.19 -7.01 10.59
C GLU A 13 -0.56 -5.69 11.03
N ARG A 14 -0.36 -4.79 10.08
CA ARG A 14 0.26 -3.50 10.32
C ARG A 14 -0.61 -2.59 11.19
N LEU A 15 -1.91 -2.56 10.90
CA LEU A 15 -2.95 -1.86 11.63
C LEU A 15 -4.17 -2.78 11.65
N PRO A 16 -5.12 -2.60 12.57
CA PRO A 16 -6.33 -3.40 12.53
C PRO A 16 -7.02 -3.36 11.18
N GLY A 17 -7.14 -4.53 10.55
CA GLY A 17 -7.74 -4.70 9.24
C GLY A 17 -6.77 -4.60 8.06
N TRP A 18 -5.48 -4.31 8.28
CA TRP A 18 -4.45 -4.20 7.24
C TRP A 18 -3.49 -5.38 7.35
N THR A 19 -3.74 -6.43 6.60
CA THR A 19 -2.87 -7.60 6.56
C THR A 19 -1.91 -7.47 5.40
N SER A 20 -0.61 -7.60 5.66
CA SER A 20 0.40 -7.44 4.64
C SER A 20 1.31 -8.65 4.51
N ARG A 21 1.86 -8.80 3.32
CA ARG A 21 2.95 -9.73 2.99
C ARG A 21 3.99 -8.90 2.26
N VAL A 22 5.22 -8.88 2.79
CA VAL A 22 6.23 -7.93 2.33
C VAL A 22 7.49 -8.67 1.90
N PHE A 23 8.03 -8.24 0.76
CA PHE A 23 9.36 -8.64 0.34
C PHE A 23 10.03 -7.45 -0.34
N HIS A 24 11.32 -7.55 -0.58
CA HIS A 24 12.02 -6.53 -1.37
C HIS A 24 12.99 -7.15 -2.37
N SER A 25 13.16 -6.42 -3.47
CA SER A 25 14.23 -6.63 -4.43
C SER A 25 15.48 -5.91 -3.92
N ASP A 26 16.48 -5.76 -4.77
CA ASP A 26 17.69 -5.02 -4.38
C ASP A 26 17.42 -3.54 -4.06
N SER A 27 16.38 -2.95 -4.67
CA SER A 27 16.14 -1.51 -4.57
C SER A 27 14.72 -1.11 -4.22
N MET A 28 13.78 -2.05 -4.19
CA MET A 28 12.36 -1.75 -4.00
C MET A 28 11.73 -2.63 -2.94
N THR A 29 10.78 -2.08 -2.20
CA THR A 29 9.95 -2.82 -1.25
C THR A 29 8.57 -3.02 -1.85
N PHE A 30 8.06 -4.25 -1.77
CA PHE A 30 6.73 -4.64 -2.24
C PHE A 30 5.90 -5.09 -1.06
N ALA A 31 4.73 -4.49 -0.89
CA ALA A 31 3.78 -4.90 0.15
C ALA A 31 2.48 -5.31 -0.52
N TYR A 32 2.07 -6.55 -0.28
CA TYR A 32 0.79 -7.09 -0.75
C TYR A 32 -0.20 -6.95 0.39
N TYR A 33 -1.18 -6.05 0.24
CA TYR A 33 -2.16 -5.76 1.27
C TYR A 33 -3.50 -6.40 0.98
N GLU A 34 -4.09 -6.96 2.04
CA GLU A 34 -5.52 -7.25 2.12
C GLU A 34 -6.08 -6.31 3.18
N ILE A 35 -7.06 -5.50 2.80
CA ILE A 35 -7.60 -4.44 3.64
C ILE A 35 -9.07 -4.72 3.88
N ALA A 36 -9.45 -4.93 5.14
CA ALA A 36 -10.84 -5.19 5.49
C ALA A 36 -11.71 -3.95 5.28
N ALA A 37 -13.00 -4.16 5.00
CA ALA A 37 -13.93 -3.06 4.77
C ALA A 37 -14.01 -2.11 5.98
N ASP A 38 -13.84 -2.64 7.19
CA ASP A 38 -13.87 -1.89 8.43
C ASP A 38 -12.47 -1.58 8.99
N ALA A 39 -11.45 -1.68 8.15
CA ALA A 39 -10.08 -1.41 8.56
C ALA A 39 -9.93 0.02 9.09
N VAL A 40 -9.06 0.17 10.08
CA VAL A 40 -8.71 1.48 10.62
C VAL A 40 -8.04 2.30 9.52
N PRO A 41 -8.39 3.57 9.33
CA PRO A 41 -7.72 4.40 8.33
C PRO A 41 -6.23 4.52 8.61
N LEU A 42 -5.42 4.44 7.55
CA LEU A 42 -4.00 4.76 7.61
C LEU A 42 -3.89 6.27 7.67
N HIS A 43 -3.39 6.81 8.79
CA HIS A 43 -3.29 8.25 8.97
C HIS A 43 -2.16 8.86 8.16
N GLU A 44 -2.21 10.17 8.01
CA GLU A 44 -1.27 10.91 7.20
C GLU A 44 0.16 10.75 7.70
N HIS A 45 1.05 10.47 6.76
CA HIS A 45 2.50 10.38 7.00
C HIS A 45 3.23 10.70 5.70
N HIS A 46 4.53 10.83 5.77
CA HIS A 46 5.38 10.99 4.60
C HIS A 46 6.72 10.28 4.85
N HIS A 47 7.40 9.97 3.77
CA HIS A 47 8.72 9.32 3.81
C HIS A 47 9.49 9.64 2.54
N PRO A 48 10.82 9.46 2.54
CA PRO A 48 11.63 9.82 1.36
C PRO A 48 11.37 8.96 0.13
N GLN A 49 10.79 7.77 0.30
CA GLN A 49 10.53 6.89 -0.83
C GLN A 49 9.36 7.38 -1.67
N GLU A 50 9.48 7.24 -2.99
CA GLU A 50 8.34 7.28 -3.89
C GLU A 50 7.51 6.03 -3.64
N GLU A 51 6.19 6.15 -3.65
CA GLU A 51 5.29 5.04 -3.35
C GLU A 51 4.20 4.95 -4.40
N VAL A 52 3.94 3.73 -4.89
CA VAL A 52 2.87 3.50 -5.85
C VAL A 52 1.90 2.47 -5.28
N TRP A 53 0.63 2.87 -5.20
CA TRP A 53 -0.47 2.02 -4.75
C TRP A 53 -1.21 1.48 -5.96
N ASN A 54 -1.15 0.17 -6.19
CA ASN A 54 -1.89 -0.49 -7.26
C ASN A 54 -3.09 -1.19 -6.66
N VAL A 55 -4.29 -0.70 -6.95
CA VAL A 55 -5.53 -1.33 -6.45
C VAL A 55 -5.92 -2.48 -7.36
N ILE A 56 -6.08 -3.66 -6.79
CA ILE A 56 -6.42 -4.89 -7.51
C ILE A 56 -7.89 -5.21 -7.37
N GLU A 57 -8.43 -5.04 -6.16
CA GLU A 57 -9.85 -5.28 -5.86
C GLU A 57 -10.35 -4.22 -4.89
N GLY A 58 -11.64 -3.92 -4.99
CA GLY A 58 -12.32 -2.99 -4.08
C GLY A 58 -12.04 -1.55 -4.41
N LYS A 59 -12.37 -0.67 -3.47
CA LYS A 59 -12.19 0.77 -3.62
C LYS A 59 -11.46 1.33 -2.42
N LEU A 60 -10.42 2.10 -2.69
CA LEU A 60 -9.56 2.71 -1.70
C LEU A 60 -9.53 4.23 -1.93
N ALA A 61 -9.85 5.01 -0.90
CA ALA A 61 -9.70 6.45 -0.96
C ALA A 61 -8.27 6.79 -0.53
N VAL A 62 -7.52 7.41 -1.43
CA VAL A 62 -6.12 7.80 -1.17
C VAL A 62 -6.04 9.32 -1.20
N THR A 63 -5.50 9.90 -0.14
CA THR A 63 -5.28 11.34 -0.06
C THR A 63 -3.80 11.62 -0.23
N ILE A 64 -3.47 12.43 -1.24
CA ILE A 64 -2.09 12.79 -1.56
C ILE A 64 -2.02 14.31 -1.55
N ASP A 65 -1.14 14.86 -0.71
CA ASP A 65 -0.95 16.30 -0.58
C ASP A 65 -2.28 17.05 -0.39
N GLY A 66 -3.15 16.48 0.46
CA GLY A 66 -4.44 17.06 0.80
C GLY A 66 -5.58 16.81 -0.20
N VAL A 67 -5.31 16.11 -1.31
CA VAL A 67 -6.33 15.84 -2.33
C VAL A 67 -6.71 14.37 -2.29
N GLU A 68 -7.98 14.08 -2.01
CA GLU A 68 -8.49 12.71 -1.96
C GLU A 68 -9.06 12.30 -3.31
N GLN A 69 -8.69 11.09 -3.75
CA GLN A 69 -9.30 10.44 -4.91
C GLN A 69 -9.58 8.98 -4.57
N VAL A 70 -10.59 8.42 -5.22
CA VAL A 70 -10.96 7.02 -5.06
C VAL A 70 -10.29 6.21 -6.16
N ALA A 71 -9.51 5.21 -5.76
CA ALA A 71 -8.87 4.27 -6.67
C ALA A 71 -9.63 2.94 -6.63
N GLY A 72 -10.05 2.49 -7.79
CA GLY A 72 -10.66 1.18 -7.99
C GLY A 72 -9.72 0.23 -8.71
N PRO A 73 -10.19 -0.99 -9.05
CA PRO A 73 -9.35 -1.99 -9.71
C PRO A 73 -8.71 -1.44 -10.99
N GLY A 74 -7.41 -1.63 -11.12
CA GLY A 74 -6.65 -1.13 -12.26
C GLY A 74 -6.14 0.29 -12.10
N CYS A 75 -6.52 0.99 -11.03
CA CYS A 75 -6.01 2.33 -10.73
C CYS A 75 -4.73 2.26 -9.93
N ALA A 76 -3.81 3.17 -10.21
CA ALA A 76 -2.62 3.35 -9.40
C ALA A 76 -2.57 4.78 -8.86
N ALA A 77 -2.23 4.91 -7.57
CA ALA A 77 -1.97 6.21 -6.95
C ALA A 77 -0.44 6.35 -6.80
N VAL A 78 0.11 7.42 -7.34
CA VAL A 78 1.54 7.68 -7.30
C VAL A 78 1.80 8.77 -6.26
N VAL A 79 2.54 8.41 -5.21
CA VAL A 79 2.91 9.34 -4.13
C VAL A 79 4.37 9.73 -4.33
N PRO A 80 4.63 11.02 -4.66
CA PRO A 80 6.01 11.48 -4.80
C PRO A 80 6.79 11.40 -3.49
N PRO A 81 8.13 11.42 -3.53
CA PRO A 81 8.94 11.46 -2.32
C PRO A 81 8.52 12.58 -1.37
N ASP A 82 8.55 12.29 -0.08
CA ASP A 82 8.28 13.26 1.00
C ASP A 82 6.93 13.97 0.93
N THR A 83 5.96 13.35 0.27
CA THR A 83 4.62 13.93 0.12
C THR A 83 3.67 13.33 1.14
N PRO A 84 2.97 14.15 1.94
CA PRO A 84 1.99 13.64 2.90
C PRO A 84 0.89 12.86 2.21
N HIS A 85 0.58 11.68 2.74
CA HIS A 85 -0.46 10.82 2.18
C HIS A 85 -1.11 9.97 3.25
N SER A 86 -2.34 9.54 2.97
CA SER A 86 -3.15 8.68 3.82
C SER A 86 -4.07 7.84 2.96
N ALA A 87 -4.69 6.82 3.56
CA ALA A 87 -5.59 5.94 2.82
C ALA A 87 -6.66 5.37 3.74
N ARG A 88 -7.85 5.14 3.19
CA ARG A 88 -8.92 4.44 3.90
C ARG A 88 -9.70 3.56 2.94
N ALA A 89 -10.11 2.40 3.40
CA ALA A 89 -10.89 1.47 2.60
C ALA A 89 -12.35 1.92 2.54
N LEU A 90 -12.92 1.94 1.34
CA LEU A 90 -14.35 2.17 1.13
C LEU A 90 -15.10 0.84 1.01
N SER A 91 -14.38 -0.23 0.77
CA SER A 91 -14.86 -1.61 0.75
C SER A 91 -13.68 -2.49 1.11
N ALA A 92 -13.88 -3.80 1.21
CA ALA A 92 -12.74 -4.72 1.29
C ALA A 92 -11.88 -4.52 0.04
N CYS A 93 -10.57 -4.41 0.21
CA CYS A 93 -9.63 -4.10 -0.86
C CYS A 93 -8.45 -5.04 -0.88
N ARG A 94 -7.84 -5.14 -2.05
CA ARG A 94 -6.50 -5.71 -2.22
C ARG A 94 -5.68 -4.72 -3.01
N ALA A 95 -4.46 -4.47 -2.55
CA ALA A 95 -3.57 -3.51 -3.19
C ALA A 95 -2.12 -4.00 -3.10
N ILE A 96 -1.34 -3.65 -4.12
CA ILE A 96 0.10 -3.88 -4.12
C ILE A 96 0.76 -2.51 -4.03
N VAL A 97 1.56 -2.32 -2.99
CA VAL A 97 2.25 -1.05 -2.74
C VAL A 97 3.74 -1.25 -2.97
N VAL A 98 4.32 -0.38 -3.79
CA VAL A 98 5.73 -0.45 -4.14
C VAL A 98 6.40 0.84 -3.68
N ASP A 99 7.50 0.69 -2.94
CA ASP A 99 8.32 1.82 -2.48
C ASP A 99 9.71 1.75 -3.10
N TYR A 100 10.21 2.90 -3.56
CA TYR A 100 11.56 3.04 -4.10
C TYR A 100 12.20 4.31 -3.55
N PRO A 101 13.43 4.24 -3.02
CA PRO A 101 14.21 3.05 -2.70
C PRO A 101 13.61 2.26 -1.53
N LEU A 102 14.33 1.25 -1.07
CA LEU A 102 13.87 0.35 0.00
C LEU A 102 13.35 1.10 1.22
N ARG A 103 12.29 0.57 1.82
CA ARG A 103 11.83 1.01 3.14
C ARG A 103 12.31 0.04 4.20
N ASP A 104 12.77 0.59 5.30
CA ASP A 104 13.35 -0.18 6.42
C ASP A 104 12.37 -0.47 7.53
N ASP A 105 11.18 0.06 7.48
CA ASP A 105 10.19 -0.05 8.56
C ASP A 105 9.08 -1.07 8.29
#